data_ccc99c439db109ec6c6e78650659c37d
#
_entry.id   ccc99c439db109ec6c6e78650659c37d
#
_cell.length_a   1.000
_cell.length_b   1.000
_cell.length_c   1.000
_cell.angle_alpha   90.00
_cell.angle_beta   90.00
_cell.angle_gamma   90.00
#
_symmetry.space_group_name_H-M   'P 1'
#
loop_
_entity.id
_entity.type
_entity.pdbx_description
1 polymer ?
#
loop_
_entity_poly.entity_id
_entity_poly.type
_entity_poly.pdbx_seq_one_letter_code
_entity_poly.pdbx_strand_id
1 'polypeptide(L)'
;MKQTKVGKEAQLLCKKFPKASTRALSRMLYDMMPEQFTNLDSARTMIRNYRGEKSHSVKKDNQVKHIIIPKSKNEDRENFKLSTGRWLILNDIHFPYHCEESLEIALNYGIENGFNKVLINGDMLDMYKLSRFDKDPRKPGINEEFTMAREFLKGLTEHFDEIVFKIGNHDERWEKWLIAKAPELLDCDEFQLNILLRFGELGIKEVKTKQLIEAGNMIIAHGHEMPSTSGGVNPARTMFLKANTSIAVGHFHRTTTHVERNINNHVTVTHSMGCLCHLSPDYMPYNNWNNGFATIEIKANGEYQFDNKKIINKIIC
;
A
#
# COMPACT_ATOMS: atom_id res chain seq x y z
N MET A 1 25.24 15.68 19.53
CA MET A 1 26.02 16.60 20.41
C MET A 1 27.50 16.23 20.30
N LYS A 2 28.38 17.20 20.03
CA LYS A 2 29.84 16.96 20.06
C LYS A 2 30.26 16.66 21.50
N GLN A 3 30.97 15.56 21.69
CA GLN A 3 31.48 15.15 22.99
C GLN A 3 32.52 16.18 23.48
N THR A 4 32.39 16.65 24.72
CA THR A 4 33.36 17.61 25.30
C THR A 4 34.74 16.97 25.47
N LYS A 5 35.80 17.78 25.49
CA LYS A 5 37.18 17.33 25.72
C LYS A 5 37.29 16.48 27.00
N VAL A 6 36.67 16.96 28.08
CA VAL A 6 36.61 16.26 29.39
C VAL A 6 35.87 14.91 29.29
N GLY A 7 34.77 14.84 28.53
CA GLY A 7 34.04 13.62 28.35
C GLY A 7 34.84 12.54 27.60
N LYS A 8 35.68 12.94 26.65
CA LYS A 8 36.59 12.01 25.94
C LYS A 8 37.65 11.44 26.91
N GLU A 9 38.23 12.28 27.74
CA GLU A 9 39.24 11.85 28.74
C GLU A 9 38.63 10.91 29.79
N ALA A 10 37.45 11.23 30.31
CA ALA A 10 36.72 10.35 31.25
C ALA A 10 36.47 8.95 30.61
N GLN A 11 36.07 8.92 29.35
CA GLN A 11 35.84 7.67 28.64
C GLN A 11 37.14 6.89 28.39
N LEU A 12 38.22 7.59 28.05
CA LEU A 12 39.54 7.01 27.85
C LEU A 12 40.08 6.37 29.14
N LEU A 13 39.96 7.07 30.27
CA LEU A 13 40.37 6.54 31.57
C LEU A 13 39.58 5.29 31.97
N CYS A 14 38.25 5.30 31.75
CA CYS A 14 37.42 4.10 31.99
C CYS A 14 37.83 2.90 31.13
N LYS A 15 38.21 3.12 29.87
CA LYS A 15 38.69 2.08 28.95
C LYS A 15 40.09 1.58 29.30
N LYS A 16 40.99 2.50 29.64
CA LYS A 16 42.40 2.16 29.96
C LYS A 16 42.54 1.41 31.28
N PHE A 17 41.70 1.71 32.27
CA PHE A 17 41.74 1.13 33.59
C PHE A 17 40.38 0.52 34.00
N PRO A 18 39.92 -0.53 33.36
CA PRO A 18 38.58 -1.09 33.59
C PRO A 18 38.39 -1.64 35.00
N LYS A 19 39.47 -2.10 35.66
CA LYS A 19 39.44 -2.65 37.04
C LYS A 19 39.65 -1.62 38.12
N ALA A 20 40.07 -0.39 37.81
CA ALA A 20 40.27 0.66 38.78
C ALA A 20 38.95 1.11 39.41
N SER A 21 38.94 1.48 40.69
CA SER A 21 37.71 1.97 41.33
C SER A 21 37.27 3.31 40.74
N THR A 22 35.96 3.57 40.75
CA THR A 22 35.38 4.86 40.35
C THR A 22 36.02 6.04 41.07
N ARG A 23 36.36 5.84 42.36
CA ARG A 23 37.05 6.83 43.18
C ARG A 23 38.47 7.15 42.70
N ALA A 24 39.23 6.13 42.32
CA ALA A 24 40.57 6.30 41.76
C ALA A 24 40.55 7.04 40.41
N LEU A 25 39.68 6.63 39.49
CA LEU A 25 39.54 7.29 38.18
C LEU A 25 39.00 8.71 38.27
N SER A 26 38.17 9.02 39.29
CA SER A 26 37.67 10.36 39.53
C SER A 26 38.76 11.30 39.99
N ARG A 27 39.68 10.82 40.83
CA ARG A 27 40.87 11.59 41.24
C ARG A 27 41.78 11.83 40.04
N MET A 28 42.11 10.79 39.28
CA MET A 28 42.94 10.96 38.09
C MET A 28 42.35 11.98 37.11
N LEU A 29 41.05 11.93 36.87
CA LEU A 29 40.39 12.86 35.96
C LEU A 29 40.40 14.30 36.53
N TYR A 30 40.17 14.45 37.82
CA TYR A 30 40.19 15.73 38.49
C TYR A 30 41.61 16.35 38.49
N ASP A 31 42.63 15.56 38.81
CA ASP A 31 44.04 15.99 38.83
C ASP A 31 44.56 16.36 37.44
N MET A 32 44.06 15.70 36.38
CA MET A 32 44.41 16.02 35.01
C MET A 32 43.75 17.30 34.46
N MET A 33 42.57 17.66 34.96
CA MET A 33 41.78 18.79 34.42
C MET A 33 41.02 19.52 35.54
N PRO A 34 41.70 20.05 36.56
CA PRO A 34 41.05 20.60 37.75
C PRO A 34 40.15 21.81 37.44
N GLU A 35 40.51 22.60 36.44
CA GLU A 35 39.76 23.77 35.98
C GLU A 35 38.41 23.45 35.36
N GLN A 36 38.19 22.20 35.01
CA GLN A 36 36.95 21.74 34.33
C GLN A 36 35.91 21.22 35.35
N PHE A 37 36.25 21.17 36.63
CA PHE A 37 35.38 20.62 37.66
C PHE A 37 35.28 21.56 38.85
N THR A 38 34.09 21.73 39.37
CA THR A 38 33.84 22.52 40.58
C THR A 38 34.36 21.83 41.83
N ASN A 39 34.44 20.50 41.84
CA ASN A 39 34.94 19.67 42.91
C ASN A 39 35.15 18.22 42.44
N LEU A 40 35.77 17.41 43.30
CA LEU A 40 36.02 15.99 43.02
C LEU A 40 34.73 15.17 42.79
N ASP A 41 33.61 15.55 43.38
CA ASP A 41 32.33 14.85 43.20
C ASP A 41 31.74 15.08 41.83
N SER A 42 31.99 16.21 41.19
CA SER A 42 31.59 16.46 39.79
C SER A 42 32.36 15.57 38.83
N ALA A 43 33.68 15.38 39.03
CA ALA A 43 34.50 14.41 38.30
C ALA A 43 34.03 12.96 38.56
N ARG A 44 33.66 12.65 39.82
CA ARG A 44 33.10 11.32 40.16
C ARG A 44 31.77 11.04 39.48
N THR A 45 30.94 12.04 39.39
CA THR A 45 29.65 11.91 38.67
C THR A 45 29.88 11.61 37.15
N MET A 46 30.87 12.26 36.55
CA MET A 46 31.22 12.01 35.15
C MET A 46 31.74 10.58 34.95
N ILE A 47 32.67 10.10 35.78
CA ILE A 47 33.15 8.71 35.68
C ILE A 47 32.05 7.71 35.92
N ARG A 48 31.13 7.92 36.86
CA ARG A 48 29.94 7.08 37.09
C ARG A 48 29.04 7.02 35.86
N ASN A 49 28.85 8.14 35.20
CA ASN A 49 28.05 8.18 33.95
C ASN A 49 28.68 7.31 32.85
N TYR A 50 30.01 7.41 32.66
CA TYR A 50 30.71 6.60 31.65
C TYR A 50 30.83 5.13 32.03
N ARG A 51 30.74 4.77 33.31
CA ARG A 51 30.67 3.37 33.78
C ARG A 51 29.27 2.80 33.82
N GLY A 52 28.25 3.62 33.56
CA GLY A 52 26.85 3.16 33.62
C GLY A 52 26.33 2.93 35.05
N GLU A 53 27.02 3.49 36.09
CA GLU A 53 26.62 3.38 37.49
C GLU A 53 25.47 4.34 37.85
N LYS A 54 25.19 5.35 37.04
CA LYS A 54 23.99 6.19 37.10
C LYS A 54 23.19 6.06 35.84
N SER A 55 21.93 5.67 36.03
CA SER A 55 21.00 5.27 34.98
C SER A 55 20.65 6.36 33.98
N HIS A 56 20.24 5.91 32.82
CA HIS A 56 19.37 6.45 31.74
C HIS A 56 19.98 7.21 30.58
N SER A 57 21.23 7.64 30.55
CA SER A 57 21.75 8.36 29.37
C SER A 57 23.04 7.83 28.75
N VAL A 58 23.67 6.86 29.31
CA VAL A 58 24.79 6.17 28.63
C VAL A 58 24.19 5.12 27.74
N LYS A 59 24.12 5.39 26.43
CA LYS A 59 24.02 4.30 25.44
C LYS A 59 25.14 3.33 25.82
N LYS A 60 24.79 2.18 26.41
CA LYS A 60 25.71 1.06 26.57
C LYS A 60 26.42 0.92 25.24
N ASP A 61 27.73 1.08 25.23
CA ASP A 61 28.54 0.81 24.06
C ASP A 61 28.20 -0.64 23.70
N ASN A 62 27.48 -0.81 22.58
CA ASN A 62 26.65 -1.98 22.33
C ASN A 62 27.49 -3.24 22.50
N GLN A 63 27.16 -4.09 23.46
CA GLN A 63 27.64 -5.47 23.56
C GLN A 63 27.40 -6.25 22.24
N VAL A 64 26.58 -5.68 21.35
CA VAL A 64 26.25 -6.21 20.00
C VAL A 64 27.35 -5.95 18.96
N LYS A 65 28.44 -5.20 19.27
CA LYS A 65 29.53 -4.93 18.32
C LYS A 65 30.24 -6.17 17.75
N HIS A 66 30.07 -7.31 18.40
CA HIS A 66 30.65 -8.59 17.97
C HIS A 66 29.63 -9.53 17.34
N ILE A 67 28.36 -9.15 17.30
CA ILE A 67 27.32 -9.95 16.65
C ILE A 67 27.16 -9.43 15.22
N ILE A 68 27.45 -10.29 14.24
CA ILE A 68 27.19 -10.01 12.84
C ILE A 68 25.68 -10.22 12.63
N ILE A 69 24.96 -9.11 12.40
CA ILE A 69 23.56 -9.17 12.03
C ILE A 69 23.49 -9.28 10.52
N PRO A 70 22.97 -10.39 9.97
CA PRO A 70 22.79 -10.54 8.54
C PRO A 70 21.89 -9.43 8.00
N LYS A 71 22.15 -8.98 6.78
CA LYS A 71 21.24 -8.05 6.10
C LYS A 71 19.91 -8.77 5.81
N SER A 72 18.81 -8.07 6.07
CA SER A 72 17.49 -8.52 5.64
C SER A 72 17.46 -8.61 4.10
N LYS A 73 16.75 -9.63 3.58
CA LYS A 73 16.42 -9.76 2.17
C LYS A 73 15.06 -9.17 1.83
N ASN A 74 14.36 -8.60 2.81
CA ASN A 74 13.12 -7.88 2.54
C ASN A 74 13.44 -6.60 1.76
N GLU A 75 12.68 -6.40 0.71
CA GLU A 75 12.66 -5.15 -0.04
C GLU A 75 11.54 -4.26 0.49
N ASP A 76 11.83 -2.98 0.66
CA ASP A 76 10.81 -1.98 0.94
C ASP A 76 9.96 -1.77 -0.30
N ARG A 77 8.64 -1.69 -0.14
CA ARG A 77 7.72 -1.46 -1.25
C ARG A 77 7.40 0.02 -1.30
N GLU A 78 7.78 0.65 -2.40
CA GLU A 78 7.35 2.01 -2.68
C GLU A 78 5.93 2.02 -3.23
N ASN A 79 5.13 3.00 -2.80
CA ASN A 79 3.80 3.21 -3.35
C ASN A 79 3.90 3.77 -4.77
N PHE A 80 2.93 3.42 -5.61
CA PHE A 80 2.76 4.02 -6.92
C PHE A 80 2.08 5.38 -6.76
N LYS A 81 2.60 6.44 -7.41
CA LYS A 81 2.01 7.77 -7.33
C LYS A 81 1.22 8.09 -8.59
N LEU A 82 -0.07 8.39 -8.42
CA LEU A 82 -0.87 8.93 -9.51
C LEU A 82 -0.43 10.38 -9.81
N SER A 83 -0.41 10.72 -11.08
CA SER A 83 -0.20 12.08 -11.52
C SER A 83 -1.38 12.98 -11.11
N THR A 84 -1.13 14.28 -10.97
CA THR A 84 -2.19 15.28 -10.76
C THR A 84 -3.19 15.29 -11.90
N GLY A 85 -4.43 15.68 -11.63
CA GLY A 85 -5.51 15.76 -12.60
C GLY A 85 -6.73 14.94 -12.23
N ARG A 86 -7.57 14.66 -13.20
CA ARG A 86 -8.91 14.11 -13.02
C ARG A 86 -8.95 12.65 -13.48
N TRP A 87 -9.19 11.74 -12.54
CA TRP A 87 -9.18 10.30 -12.75
C TRP A 87 -10.57 9.70 -12.61
N LEU A 88 -10.98 8.90 -13.57
CA LEU A 88 -12.06 7.93 -13.44
C LEU A 88 -11.50 6.64 -12.83
N ILE A 89 -12.17 6.06 -11.85
CA ILE A 89 -11.76 4.81 -11.19
C ILE A 89 -12.79 3.73 -11.46
N LEU A 90 -12.36 2.70 -12.18
CA LEU A 90 -13.13 1.50 -12.49
C LEU A 90 -12.57 0.34 -11.68
N ASN A 91 -13.41 -0.49 -11.09
CA ASN A 91 -12.96 -1.65 -10.32
C ASN A 91 -13.94 -2.81 -10.41
N ASP A 92 -13.43 -4.01 -10.18
CA ASP A 92 -14.22 -5.23 -10.08
C ASP A 92 -15.11 -5.42 -11.32
N ILE A 93 -14.52 -5.35 -12.53
CA ILE A 93 -15.20 -5.49 -13.82
C ILE A 93 -15.51 -6.97 -14.10
N HIS A 94 -14.55 -7.86 -13.79
CA HIS A 94 -14.66 -9.31 -13.94
C HIS A 94 -15.04 -9.81 -15.33
N PHE A 95 -14.31 -9.39 -16.39
CA PHE A 95 -14.53 -9.99 -17.69
C PHE A 95 -14.43 -11.52 -17.62
N PRO A 96 -15.39 -12.25 -18.22
CA PRO A 96 -16.48 -11.82 -19.09
C PRO A 96 -17.82 -11.58 -18.36
N TYR A 97 -17.82 -11.48 -17.02
CA TYR A 97 -19.03 -11.34 -16.20
C TYR A 97 -19.33 -9.89 -15.79
N HIS A 98 -18.85 -8.94 -16.58
CA HIS A 98 -19.10 -7.51 -16.36
C HIS A 98 -20.56 -7.14 -16.58
N CYS A 99 -21.00 -6.05 -15.98
CA CYS A 99 -22.28 -5.43 -16.26
C CYS A 99 -22.08 -4.36 -17.34
N GLU A 100 -22.37 -4.71 -18.61
CA GLU A 100 -22.19 -3.84 -19.77
C GLU A 100 -22.75 -2.45 -19.54
N GLU A 101 -23.99 -2.38 -19.09
CA GLU A 101 -24.70 -1.13 -18.88
C GLU A 101 -24.07 -0.26 -17.79
N SER A 102 -23.66 -0.86 -16.65
CA SER A 102 -23.00 -0.11 -15.57
C SER A 102 -21.62 0.38 -15.99
N LEU A 103 -20.90 -0.40 -16.78
CA LEU A 103 -19.61 -0.02 -17.33
C LEU A 103 -19.76 1.13 -18.34
N GLU A 104 -20.74 1.06 -19.23
CA GLU A 104 -21.07 2.14 -20.17
C GLU A 104 -21.44 3.44 -19.45
N ILE A 105 -22.28 3.38 -18.42
CA ILE A 105 -22.65 4.54 -17.60
C ILE A 105 -21.42 5.17 -16.96
N ALA A 106 -20.50 4.38 -16.41
CA ALA A 106 -19.29 4.88 -15.76
C ALA A 106 -18.36 5.57 -16.77
N LEU A 107 -18.17 4.97 -17.95
CA LEU A 107 -17.32 5.51 -19.02
C LEU A 107 -17.90 6.81 -19.59
N ASN A 108 -19.19 6.81 -19.93
CA ASN A 108 -19.86 8.02 -20.44
C ASN A 108 -19.78 9.16 -19.43
N TYR A 109 -20.03 8.86 -18.14
CA TYR A 109 -19.86 9.86 -17.09
C TYR A 109 -18.45 10.44 -17.07
N GLY A 110 -17.43 9.60 -17.16
CA GLY A 110 -16.03 10.03 -17.17
C GLY A 110 -15.74 10.95 -18.35
N ILE A 111 -16.10 10.54 -19.57
CA ILE A 111 -15.85 11.28 -20.81
C ILE A 111 -16.62 12.62 -20.81
N GLU A 112 -17.92 12.61 -20.55
CA GLU A 112 -18.78 13.80 -20.54
C GLU A 112 -18.37 14.84 -19.51
N ASN A 113 -17.81 14.39 -18.36
CA ASN A 113 -17.33 15.28 -17.32
C ASN A 113 -15.84 15.63 -17.43
N GLY A 114 -15.17 15.26 -18.53
CA GLY A 114 -13.79 15.65 -18.82
C GLY A 114 -12.75 14.97 -17.90
N PHE A 115 -12.98 13.74 -17.47
CA PHE A 115 -11.97 12.90 -16.85
C PHE A 115 -11.14 12.29 -17.97
N ASN A 116 -9.89 12.72 -18.08
CA ASN A 116 -8.98 12.29 -19.14
C ASN A 116 -8.00 11.19 -18.73
N LYS A 117 -8.13 10.66 -17.50
CA LYS A 117 -7.29 9.59 -16.98
C LYS A 117 -8.16 8.51 -16.35
N VAL A 118 -7.72 7.26 -16.46
CA VAL A 118 -8.46 6.13 -15.88
C VAL A 118 -7.54 5.24 -15.05
N LEU A 119 -8.02 4.88 -13.86
CA LEU A 119 -7.45 3.86 -13.00
C LEU A 119 -8.36 2.64 -13.02
N ILE A 120 -7.87 1.50 -13.52
CA ILE A 120 -8.50 0.19 -13.32
C ILE A 120 -7.97 -0.34 -11.99
N ASN A 121 -8.81 -0.34 -10.96
CA ASN A 121 -8.40 -0.64 -9.59
C ASN A 121 -8.54 -2.13 -9.23
N GLY A 122 -8.09 -3.00 -10.11
CA GLY A 122 -8.05 -4.45 -9.92
C GLY A 122 -9.32 -5.20 -10.31
N ASP A 123 -9.17 -6.51 -10.41
CA ASP A 123 -10.21 -7.47 -10.75
C ASP A 123 -10.93 -7.11 -12.08
N MET A 124 -10.12 -6.74 -13.10
CA MET A 124 -10.65 -6.58 -14.44
C MET A 124 -10.97 -7.93 -15.09
N LEU A 125 -10.17 -8.95 -14.83
CA LEU A 125 -10.36 -10.32 -15.26
C LEU A 125 -11.01 -11.15 -14.16
N ASP A 126 -11.90 -12.09 -14.50
CA ASP A 126 -12.45 -12.99 -13.48
C ASP A 126 -11.55 -14.18 -13.20
N MET A 127 -10.87 -14.70 -14.24
CA MET A 127 -9.98 -15.86 -14.14
C MET A 127 -10.64 -17.08 -13.45
N TYR A 128 -11.93 -17.32 -13.79
CA TYR A 128 -12.71 -18.43 -13.22
C TYR A 128 -12.01 -19.78 -13.38
N LYS A 129 -11.45 -20.05 -14.57
CA LYS A 129 -10.76 -21.33 -14.88
C LYS A 129 -9.51 -21.57 -14.01
N LEU A 130 -8.94 -20.52 -13.43
CA LEU A 130 -7.75 -20.58 -12.57
C LEU A 130 -8.11 -20.51 -11.08
N SER A 131 -9.38 -20.41 -10.73
CA SER A 131 -9.83 -20.41 -9.35
C SER A 131 -9.45 -21.73 -8.64
N ARG A 132 -9.42 -21.72 -7.31
CA ARG A 132 -9.21 -22.92 -6.49
C ARG A 132 -10.45 -23.79 -6.31
N PHE A 133 -11.61 -23.31 -6.76
CA PHE A 133 -12.89 -24.02 -6.65
C PHE A 133 -13.11 -24.94 -7.83
N ASP A 134 -14.10 -25.83 -7.72
CA ASP A 134 -14.56 -26.67 -8.83
C ASP A 134 -14.99 -25.83 -10.03
N LYS A 135 -14.68 -26.31 -11.22
CA LYS A 135 -14.81 -25.54 -12.46
C LYS A 135 -15.79 -26.22 -13.42
N ASP A 136 -16.79 -25.49 -13.82
CA ASP A 136 -17.64 -25.92 -14.93
C ASP A 136 -16.86 -25.75 -16.25
N PRO A 137 -16.63 -26.83 -17.00
CA PRO A 137 -15.90 -26.77 -18.27
C PRO A 137 -16.61 -25.93 -19.33
N ARG A 138 -17.92 -25.72 -19.22
CA ARG A 138 -18.75 -24.96 -20.17
C ARG A 138 -18.60 -23.43 -20.02
N LYS A 139 -18.06 -22.95 -18.92
CA LYS A 139 -17.83 -21.52 -18.70
C LYS A 139 -16.73 -20.98 -19.64
N PRO A 140 -16.74 -19.67 -19.96
CA PRO A 140 -15.76 -19.02 -20.80
C PRO A 140 -14.32 -19.39 -20.48
N GLY A 141 -13.49 -19.41 -21.51
CA GLY A 141 -12.07 -19.75 -21.40
C GLY A 141 -11.20 -18.51 -21.17
N ILE A 142 -9.99 -18.72 -20.69
CA ILE A 142 -9.01 -17.65 -20.42
C ILE A 142 -8.71 -16.81 -21.66
N ASN A 143 -8.66 -17.43 -22.84
CA ASN A 143 -8.39 -16.68 -24.07
C ASN A 143 -9.52 -15.70 -24.42
N GLU A 144 -10.75 -16.03 -24.09
CA GLU A 144 -11.91 -15.14 -24.25
C GLU A 144 -11.79 -13.94 -23.32
N GLU A 145 -11.45 -14.19 -22.03
CA GLU A 145 -11.21 -13.12 -21.06
C GLU A 145 -10.09 -12.17 -21.51
N PHE A 146 -8.96 -12.69 -21.97
CA PHE A 146 -7.86 -11.89 -22.49
C PHE A 146 -8.24 -11.10 -23.75
N THR A 147 -9.06 -11.67 -24.62
CA THR A 147 -9.49 -10.99 -25.84
C THR A 147 -10.39 -9.80 -25.50
N MET A 148 -11.41 -10.01 -24.67
CA MET A 148 -12.28 -8.93 -24.18
C MET A 148 -11.49 -7.84 -23.47
N ALA A 149 -10.57 -8.22 -22.60
CA ALA A 149 -9.73 -7.28 -21.88
C ALA A 149 -8.86 -6.42 -22.81
N ARG A 150 -8.22 -7.03 -23.82
CA ARG A 150 -7.40 -6.29 -24.79
C ARG A 150 -8.22 -5.33 -25.64
N GLU A 151 -9.41 -5.74 -26.08
CA GLU A 151 -10.33 -4.87 -26.83
C GLU A 151 -10.78 -3.69 -26.00
N PHE A 152 -11.16 -3.94 -24.74
CA PHE A 152 -11.56 -2.89 -23.79
C PHE A 152 -10.41 -1.91 -23.52
N LEU A 153 -9.22 -2.42 -23.18
CA LEU A 153 -8.04 -1.59 -22.92
C LEU A 153 -7.65 -0.74 -24.13
N LYS A 154 -7.74 -1.30 -25.35
CA LYS A 154 -7.52 -0.54 -26.57
C LYS A 154 -8.55 0.57 -26.73
N GLY A 155 -9.83 0.28 -26.50
CA GLY A 155 -10.88 1.31 -26.55
C GLY A 155 -10.65 2.44 -25.54
N LEU A 156 -10.14 2.13 -24.32
CA LEU A 156 -9.81 3.17 -23.34
C LEU A 156 -8.72 4.12 -23.84
N THR A 157 -7.72 3.64 -24.60
CA THR A 157 -6.64 4.50 -25.13
C THR A 157 -7.12 5.52 -26.16
N GLU A 158 -8.32 5.34 -26.72
CA GLU A 158 -8.91 6.30 -27.66
C GLU A 158 -9.56 7.50 -26.97
N HIS A 159 -9.83 7.38 -25.65
CA HIS A 159 -10.56 8.38 -24.86
C HIS A 159 -9.80 8.94 -23.67
N PHE A 160 -8.77 8.23 -23.17
CA PHE A 160 -8.02 8.60 -21.96
C PHE A 160 -6.53 8.75 -22.25
N ASP A 161 -5.94 9.85 -21.80
CA ASP A 161 -4.54 10.20 -22.02
C ASP A 161 -3.58 9.35 -21.13
N GLU A 162 -4.05 8.91 -19.97
CA GLU A 162 -3.26 8.12 -19.03
C GLU A 162 -4.09 6.99 -18.44
N ILE A 163 -3.58 5.77 -18.55
CA ILE A 163 -4.21 4.55 -18.04
C ILE A 163 -3.27 3.89 -17.03
N VAL A 164 -3.79 3.64 -15.84
CA VAL A 164 -3.10 2.89 -14.79
C VAL A 164 -3.90 1.64 -14.48
N PHE A 165 -3.24 0.49 -14.46
CA PHE A 165 -3.84 -0.80 -14.14
C PHE A 165 -3.24 -1.35 -12.84
N LYS A 166 -4.06 -1.46 -11.82
CA LYS A 166 -3.73 -2.11 -10.55
C LYS A 166 -4.11 -3.59 -10.63
N ILE A 167 -3.18 -4.47 -10.31
CA ILE A 167 -3.45 -5.91 -10.22
C ILE A 167 -4.32 -6.22 -9.00
N GLY A 168 -5.50 -6.78 -9.21
CA GLY A 168 -6.39 -7.31 -8.17
C GLY A 168 -6.10 -8.79 -7.85
N ASN A 169 -6.88 -9.37 -6.95
CA ASN A 169 -6.66 -10.76 -6.56
C ASN A 169 -7.13 -11.78 -7.61
N HIS A 170 -8.08 -11.42 -8.47
CA HIS A 170 -8.48 -12.26 -9.60
C HIS A 170 -7.44 -12.20 -10.72
N ASP A 171 -6.95 -11.01 -11.06
CA ASP A 171 -5.89 -10.83 -12.05
C ASP A 171 -4.62 -11.61 -11.62
N GLU A 172 -4.29 -11.60 -10.32
CA GLU A 172 -3.14 -12.33 -9.74
C GLU A 172 -3.28 -13.87 -9.86
N ARG A 173 -4.48 -14.40 -10.15
CA ARG A 173 -4.67 -15.84 -10.33
C ARG A 173 -3.83 -16.41 -11.47
N TRP A 174 -3.55 -15.61 -12.50
CA TRP A 174 -2.67 -16.01 -13.60
C TRP A 174 -1.27 -16.34 -13.10
N GLU A 175 -0.62 -15.42 -12.43
CA GLU A 175 0.74 -15.63 -11.88
C GLU A 175 0.76 -16.77 -10.85
N LYS A 176 -0.21 -16.80 -9.94
CA LYS A 176 -0.34 -17.88 -8.93
C LYS A 176 -0.51 -19.24 -9.56
N TRP A 177 -1.23 -19.33 -10.69
CA TRP A 177 -1.40 -20.57 -11.41
C TRP A 177 -0.08 -21.01 -12.08
N LEU A 178 0.66 -20.09 -12.69
CA LEU A 178 1.99 -20.37 -13.24
C LEU A 178 2.92 -20.89 -12.13
N ILE A 179 3.02 -20.21 -11.00
CA ILE A 179 3.82 -20.63 -9.85
C ILE A 179 3.47 -22.07 -9.41
N ALA A 180 2.20 -22.41 -9.38
CA ALA A 180 1.73 -23.68 -8.86
C ALA A 180 1.74 -24.82 -9.89
N LYS A 181 1.63 -24.54 -11.19
CA LYS A 181 1.37 -25.55 -12.24
C LYS A 181 2.38 -25.55 -13.38
N ALA A 182 3.06 -24.46 -13.61
CA ALA A 182 4.02 -24.29 -14.70
C ALA A 182 5.15 -23.31 -14.32
N PRO A 183 5.86 -23.55 -13.19
CA PRO A 183 6.89 -22.64 -12.68
C PRO A 183 8.03 -22.41 -13.68
N GLU A 184 8.24 -23.34 -14.61
CA GLU A 184 9.23 -23.25 -15.68
C GLU A 184 8.92 -22.14 -16.71
N LEU A 185 7.68 -21.62 -16.71
CA LEU A 185 7.28 -20.52 -17.61
C LEU A 185 7.38 -19.14 -16.95
N LEU A 186 7.76 -19.06 -15.68
CA LEU A 186 7.83 -17.78 -14.96
C LEU A 186 8.95 -16.85 -15.44
N ASP A 187 9.99 -17.41 -16.03
CA ASP A 187 11.11 -16.66 -16.63
C ASP A 187 10.89 -16.30 -18.11
N CYS A 188 9.77 -16.75 -18.68
CA CYS A 188 9.38 -16.40 -20.05
C CYS A 188 8.52 -15.13 -20.01
N ASP A 189 9.02 -14.03 -20.54
CA ASP A 189 8.32 -12.74 -20.53
C ASP A 189 6.95 -12.80 -21.21
N GLU A 190 6.79 -13.64 -22.23
CA GLU A 190 5.54 -13.82 -22.98
C GLU A 190 4.36 -14.29 -22.12
N PHE A 191 4.62 -14.89 -20.97
CA PHE A 191 3.59 -15.33 -20.03
C PHE A 191 3.30 -14.30 -18.93
N GLN A 192 3.97 -13.16 -18.90
CA GLN A 192 3.63 -12.09 -17.98
C GLN A 192 2.29 -11.46 -18.34
N LEU A 193 1.45 -11.17 -17.34
CA LEU A 193 0.10 -10.65 -17.58
C LEU A 193 0.09 -9.34 -18.36
N ASN A 194 1.03 -8.44 -18.06
CA ASN A 194 1.17 -7.16 -18.77
C ASN A 194 1.54 -7.33 -20.24
N ILE A 195 2.30 -8.38 -20.60
CA ILE A 195 2.61 -8.70 -22.00
C ILE A 195 1.38 -9.31 -22.68
N LEU A 196 0.69 -10.24 -22.02
CA LEU A 196 -0.54 -10.85 -22.54
C LEU A 196 -1.64 -9.79 -22.78
N LEU A 197 -1.72 -8.76 -21.94
CA LEU A 197 -2.67 -7.66 -22.08
C LEU A 197 -2.13 -6.47 -22.89
N ARG A 198 -0.90 -6.57 -23.45
CA ARG A 198 -0.26 -5.58 -24.31
C ARG A 198 -0.06 -4.20 -23.66
N PHE A 199 0.23 -4.15 -22.37
CA PHE A 199 0.38 -2.87 -21.65
C PHE A 199 1.43 -1.95 -22.28
N GLY A 200 2.58 -2.51 -22.70
CA GLY A 200 3.65 -1.75 -23.33
C GLY A 200 3.22 -1.10 -24.67
N GLU A 201 2.45 -1.83 -25.49
CA GLU A 201 1.93 -1.33 -26.78
C GLU A 201 0.87 -0.22 -26.56
N LEU A 202 0.09 -0.33 -25.48
CA LEU A 202 -1.01 0.57 -25.14
C LEU A 202 -0.59 1.73 -24.22
N GLY A 203 0.68 1.78 -23.77
CA GLY A 203 1.16 2.82 -22.85
C GLY A 203 0.57 2.73 -21.44
N ILE A 204 0.07 1.55 -21.03
CA ILE A 204 -0.57 1.33 -19.72
C ILE A 204 0.50 1.13 -18.65
N LYS A 205 0.34 1.82 -17.53
CA LYS A 205 1.22 1.69 -16.36
C LYS A 205 0.66 0.63 -15.40
N GLU A 206 1.50 -0.34 -15.05
CA GLU A 206 1.12 -1.40 -14.13
C GLU A 206 1.43 -1.03 -12.67
N VAL A 207 0.49 -1.33 -11.78
CA VAL A 207 0.67 -1.33 -10.32
C VAL A 207 0.54 -2.75 -9.81
N LYS A 208 1.61 -3.27 -9.21
CA LYS A 208 1.69 -4.67 -8.77
C LYS A 208 0.71 -4.96 -7.63
N THR A 209 0.35 -6.24 -7.49
CA THR A 209 -0.70 -6.72 -6.58
C THR A 209 -0.62 -6.18 -5.14
N LYS A 210 0.58 -6.08 -4.55
CA LYS A 210 0.75 -5.61 -3.16
C LYS A 210 1.25 -4.17 -3.04
N GLN A 211 1.30 -3.44 -4.14
CA GLN A 211 1.71 -2.05 -4.19
C GLN A 211 0.49 -1.15 -3.97
N LEU A 212 0.55 -0.24 -3.02
CA LEU A 212 -0.50 0.76 -2.81
C LEU A 212 -0.34 1.93 -3.78
N ILE A 213 -1.41 2.68 -3.98
CA ILE A 213 -1.44 3.86 -4.84
C ILE A 213 -1.60 5.11 -3.97
N GLU A 214 -0.71 6.08 -4.14
CA GLU A 214 -0.84 7.43 -3.59
C GLU A 214 -1.59 8.31 -4.59
N ALA A 215 -2.76 8.79 -4.21
CA ALA A 215 -3.59 9.72 -4.97
C ALA A 215 -3.69 11.04 -4.20
N GLY A 216 -2.65 11.86 -4.29
CA GLY A 216 -2.47 13.00 -3.39
C GLY A 216 -2.31 12.51 -1.94
N ASN A 217 -3.08 13.10 -1.02
CA ASN A 217 -3.07 12.70 0.39
C ASN A 217 -4.01 11.52 0.70
N MET A 218 -4.50 10.82 -0.31
CA MET A 218 -5.35 9.63 -0.19
C MET A 218 -4.61 8.39 -0.68
N ILE A 219 -4.85 7.26 -0.04
CA ILE A 219 -4.40 5.95 -0.52
C ILE A 219 -5.53 5.28 -1.32
N ILE A 220 -5.18 4.63 -2.42
CA ILE A 220 -6.07 3.73 -3.13
C ILE A 220 -5.44 2.33 -3.13
N ALA A 221 -6.25 1.33 -2.87
CA ALA A 221 -5.88 -0.07 -2.93
C ALA A 221 -6.98 -0.88 -3.60
N HIS A 222 -6.69 -2.09 -4.09
CA HIS A 222 -7.79 -2.95 -4.51
C HIS A 222 -8.62 -3.39 -3.30
N GLY A 223 -7.99 -3.77 -2.19
CA GLY A 223 -8.64 -4.16 -0.93
C GLY A 223 -8.19 -5.52 -0.39
N HIS A 224 -7.76 -6.43 -1.25
CA HIS A 224 -7.24 -7.75 -0.89
C HIS A 224 -5.85 -7.71 -0.23
N GLU A 225 -5.12 -6.61 -0.33
CA GLU A 225 -3.80 -6.42 0.27
C GLU A 225 -3.83 -6.47 1.79
N MET A 226 -5.00 -6.20 2.37
CA MET A 226 -5.21 -6.22 3.81
C MET A 226 -5.91 -7.52 4.23
N PRO A 227 -5.17 -8.53 4.72
CA PRO A 227 -5.70 -9.87 4.98
C PRO A 227 -6.82 -9.87 6.03
N SER A 228 -7.68 -10.90 5.95
CA SER A 228 -8.82 -11.16 6.83
C SER A 228 -9.91 -10.09 6.85
N THR A 229 -10.18 -9.47 5.72
CA THR A 229 -11.29 -8.54 5.58
C THR A 229 -12.47 -9.26 4.92
N SER A 230 -13.42 -9.69 5.71
CA SER A 230 -14.71 -10.14 5.20
C SER A 230 -15.64 -8.97 4.83
N GLY A 231 -15.11 -7.74 4.72
CA GLY A 231 -15.88 -6.53 4.47
C GLY A 231 -16.90 -6.18 5.58
N GLY A 232 -17.40 -7.15 6.31
CA GLY A 232 -18.39 -6.94 7.36
C GLY A 232 -19.64 -6.21 6.88
N VAL A 233 -20.37 -5.58 7.79
CA VAL A 233 -21.55 -4.76 7.47
C VAL A 233 -21.17 -3.46 6.75
N ASN A 234 -20.03 -2.87 7.09
CA ASN A 234 -19.50 -1.65 6.48
C ASN A 234 -18.02 -1.82 6.14
N PRO A 235 -17.67 -2.17 4.88
CA PRO A 235 -16.30 -2.35 4.46
C PRO A 235 -15.43 -1.11 4.66
N ALA A 236 -15.95 0.10 4.43
CA ALA A 236 -15.21 1.34 4.64
C ALA A 236 -14.76 1.50 6.11
N ARG A 237 -15.64 1.21 7.07
CA ARG A 237 -15.27 1.24 8.49
C ARG A 237 -14.20 0.18 8.83
N THR A 238 -14.33 -1.00 8.23
CA THR A 238 -13.32 -2.06 8.42
C THR A 238 -11.97 -1.61 7.91
N MET A 239 -11.92 -0.90 6.77
CA MET A 239 -10.70 -0.33 6.22
C MET A 239 -10.13 0.78 7.11
N PHE A 240 -10.98 1.65 7.66
CA PHE A 240 -10.54 2.64 8.63
C PHE A 240 -9.79 2.03 9.81
N LEU A 241 -10.35 0.99 10.43
CA LEU A 241 -9.75 0.30 11.58
C LEU A 241 -8.40 -0.35 11.27
N LYS A 242 -8.12 -0.64 10.00
CA LYS A 242 -6.86 -1.25 9.57
C LYS A 242 -5.83 -0.24 9.09
N ALA A 243 -6.26 0.70 8.25
CA ALA A 243 -5.36 1.64 7.59
C ALA A 243 -5.05 2.87 8.45
N ASN A 244 -5.96 3.30 9.32
CA ASN A 244 -5.86 4.53 10.12
C ASN A 244 -5.52 5.78 9.28
N THR A 245 -5.90 5.77 8.00
CA THR A 245 -5.69 6.87 7.05
C THR A 245 -6.83 6.92 6.05
N SER A 246 -6.91 8.02 5.28
CA SER A 246 -7.89 8.11 4.20
C SER A 246 -7.53 7.13 3.08
N ILE A 247 -8.47 6.22 2.77
CA ILE A 247 -8.26 5.16 1.79
C ILE A 247 -9.56 4.84 1.02
N ALA A 248 -9.43 4.52 -0.26
CA ALA A 248 -10.49 3.94 -1.08
C ALA A 248 -10.12 2.54 -1.54
N VAL A 249 -11.08 1.61 -1.50
CA VAL A 249 -10.88 0.21 -1.92
C VAL A 249 -12.04 -0.29 -2.78
N GLY A 250 -11.76 -1.21 -3.71
CA GLY A 250 -12.69 -2.06 -4.43
C GLY A 250 -12.96 -3.37 -3.66
N HIS A 251 -12.91 -4.52 -4.37
CA HIS A 251 -12.91 -5.89 -3.84
C HIS A 251 -14.17 -6.34 -3.10
N PHE A 252 -14.82 -5.46 -2.36
CA PHE A 252 -16.02 -5.81 -1.57
C PHE A 252 -17.31 -5.68 -2.36
N HIS A 253 -17.25 -5.15 -3.57
CA HIS A 253 -18.40 -4.94 -4.46
C HIS A 253 -19.55 -4.14 -3.82
N ARG A 254 -19.22 -3.28 -2.87
CA ARG A 254 -20.21 -2.59 -2.06
C ARG A 254 -19.79 -1.16 -1.75
N THR A 255 -20.60 -0.21 -2.19
CA THR A 255 -20.38 1.20 -1.92
C THR A 255 -20.71 1.55 -0.48
N THR A 256 -19.70 1.92 0.29
CA THR A 256 -19.86 2.46 1.65
C THR A 256 -18.85 3.58 1.90
N THR A 257 -19.17 4.44 2.85
CA THR A 257 -18.26 5.51 3.32
C THR A 257 -18.26 5.53 4.84
N HIS A 258 -17.10 5.79 5.41
CA HIS A 258 -16.93 6.00 6.84
C HIS A 258 -16.08 7.23 7.08
N VAL A 259 -16.54 8.10 7.98
CA VAL A 259 -15.87 9.35 8.36
C VAL A 259 -15.58 9.30 9.85
N GLU A 260 -14.33 9.55 10.22
CA GLU A 260 -13.89 9.59 11.61
C GLU A 260 -13.09 10.86 11.87
N ARG A 261 -13.33 11.47 13.03
CA ARG A 261 -12.59 12.64 13.50
C ARG A 261 -11.88 12.30 14.81
N ASN A 262 -10.57 12.41 14.83
CA ASN A 262 -9.79 12.17 16.04
C ASN A 262 -9.78 13.38 16.98
N ILE A 263 -9.22 13.21 18.18
CA ILE A 263 -9.14 14.25 19.21
C ILE A 263 -8.32 15.49 18.79
N ASN A 264 -7.45 15.35 17.79
CA ASN A 264 -6.65 16.44 17.23
C ASN A 264 -7.37 17.15 16.05
N ASN A 265 -8.66 16.90 15.88
CA ASN A 265 -9.49 17.43 14.79
C ASN A 265 -9.10 16.97 13.38
N HIS A 266 -8.22 15.98 13.25
CA HIS A 266 -7.93 15.39 11.96
C HIS A 266 -9.10 14.50 11.52
N VAL A 267 -9.60 14.73 10.30
CA VAL A 267 -10.70 13.96 9.70
C VAL A 267 -10.10 12.94 8.74
N THR A 268 -10.47 11.69 8.92
CA THR A 268 -10.13 10.57 8.03
C THR A 268 -11.40 10.10 7.34
N VAL A 269 -11.34 9.92 6.03
CA VAL A 269 -12.46 9.42 5.23
C VAL A 269 -12.02 8.14 4.53
N THR A 270 -12.80 7.08 4.70
CA THR A 270 -12.54 5.81 4.02
C THR A 270 -13.74 5.40 3.17
N HIS A 271 -13.44 4.82 2.01
CA HIS A 271 -14.43 4.42 1.03
C HIS A 271 -14.24 2.97 0.62
N SER A 272 -15.34 2.25 0.46
CA SER A 272 -15.42 1.04 -0.35
C SER A 272 -16.27 1.36 -1.57
N MET A 273 -15.80 1.00 -2.74
CA MET A 273 -16.47 1.25 -4.01
C MET A 273 -17.38 0.08 -4.39
N GLY A 274 -18.40 0.34 -5.21
CA GLY A 274 -19.20 -0.70 -5.85
C GLY A 274 -18.41 -1.38 -6.97
N CYS A 275 -18.96 -2.41 -7.56
CA CYS A 275 -18.36 -3.16 -8.68
C CYS A 275 -18.94 -2.76 -10.03
N LEU A 276 -18.31 -3.20 -11.10
CA LEU A 276 -18.81 -3.08 -12.48
C LEU A 276 -19.11 -4.46 -13.10
N CYS A 277 -19.22 -5.49 -12.26
CA CYS A 277 -19.64 -6.83 -12.65
C CYS A 277 -21.13 -7.06 -12.42
N HIS A 278 -21.64 -8.19 -12.91
CA HIS A 278 -22.97 -8.69 -12.62
C HIS A 278 -23.15 -8.92 -11.12
N LEU A 279 -24.31 -8.49 -10.57
CA LEU A 279 -24.57 -8.54 -9.13
C LEU A 279 -25.00 -9.92 -8.60
N SER A 280 -25.37 -10.83 -9.49
CA SER A 280 -25.87 -12.16 -9.08
C SER A 280 -25.07 -13.27 -9.78
N PRO A 281 -23.78 -13.47 -9.43
CA PRO A 281 -23.00 -14.57 -9.97
C PRO A 281 -23.49 -15.91 -9.41
N ASP A 282 -23.33 -16.99 -10.19
CA ASP A 282 -23.81 -18.34 -9.84
C ASP A 282 -23.32 -18.81 -8.44
N TYR A 283 -22.10 -18.44 -8.05
CA TYR A 283 -21.50 -18.85 -6.79
C TYR A 283 -21.99 -18.05 -5.57
N MET A 284 -22.64 -16.89 -5.80
CA MET A 284 -23.17 -16.01 -4.75
C MET A 284 -24.39 -15.23 -5.26
N PRO A 285 -25.51 -15.94 -5.61
CA PRO A 285 -26.66 -15.29 -6.24
C PRO A 285 -27.41 -14.33 -5.32
N TYR A 286 -27.29 -14.52 -4.00
CA TYR A 286 -27.88 -13.65 -2.98
C TYR A 286 -26.77 -12.97 -2.20
N ASN A 287 -26.54 -11.71 -2.51
CA ASN A 287 -25.49 -10.91 -1.90
C ASN A 287 -26.00 -9.47 -1.64
N ASN A 288 -25.13 -8.61 -1.14
CA ASN A 288 -25.42 -7.20 -0.90
C ASN A 288 -24.55 -6.27 -1.75
N TRP A 289 -24.15 -6.73 -2.91
CA TRP A 289 -23.36 -5.98 -3.88
C TRP A 289 -24.16 -4.87 -4.53
N ASN A 290 -23.48 -3.86 -5.01
CA ASN A 290 -24.07 -2.83 -5.88
C ASN A 290 -23.08 -2.39 -6.94
N ASN A 291 -23.60 -1.98 -8.08
CA ASN A 291 -22.78 -1.35 -9.11
C ASN A 291 -22.38 0.07 -8.68
N GLY A 292 -21.18 0.46 -9.10
CA GLY A 292 -20.64 1.77 -8.82
C GLY A 292 -19.21 1.92 -9.30
N PHE A 293 -18.75 3.15 -9.31
CA PHE A 293 -17.43 3.59 -9.69
C PHE A 293 -17.03 4.80 -8.84
N ALA A 294 -15.82 5.28 -9.01
CA ALA A 294 -15.43 6.51 -8.32
C ALA A 294 -14.71 7.48 -9.26
N THR A 295 -14.60 8.72 -8.80
CA THR A 295 -13.76 9.73 -9.45
C THR A 295 -12.88 10.40 -8.43
N ILE A 296 -11.69 10.83 -8.84
CA ILE A 296 -10.81 11.63 -8.00
C ILE A 296 -10.16 12.74 -8.82
N GLU A 297 -10.13 13.92 -8.24
CA GLU A 297 -9.34 15.04 -8.74
C GLU A 297 -8.18 15.30 -7.78
N ILE A 298 -6.95 15.25 -8.28
CA ILE A 298 -5.71 15.39 -7.50
C ILE A 298 -5.04 16.70 -7.87
N LYS A 299 -4.88 17.58 -6.88
CA LYS A 299 -4.20 18.89 -7.04
C LYS A 299 -2.70 18.78 -6.81
N ALA A 300 -1.95 19.76 -7.30
CA ALA A 300 -0.50 19.82 -7.18
C ALA A 300 0.02 19.87 -5.71
N ASN A 301 -0.79 20.39 -4.78
CA ASN A 301 -0.47 20.44 -3.36
C ASN A 301 -0.80 19.14 -2.59
N GLY A 302 -1.28 18.10 -3.30
CA GLY A 302 -1.70 16.82 -2.72
C GLY A 302 -3.14 16.80 -2.19
N GLU A 303 -3.86 17.93 -2.19
CA GLU A 303 -5.30 17.92 -1.93
C GLU A 303 -6.03 17.11 -3.00
N TYR A 304 -7.13 16.49 -2.61
CA TYR A 304 -7.96 15.72 -3.52
C TYR A 304 -9.45 15.95 -3.27
N GLN A 305 -10.24 15.72 -4.29
CA GLN A 305 -11.68 15.56 -4.20
C GLN A 305 -12.03 14.17 -4.69
N PHE A 306 -12.69 13.36 -3.86
CA PHE A 306 -13.08 11.98 -4.17
C PHE A 306 -14.59 11.81 -4.11
N ASP A 307 -15.18 11.29 -5.18
CA ASP A 307 -16.60 11.02 -5.27
C ASP A 307 -16.82 9.50 -5.45
N ASN A 308 -17.50 8.88 -4.49
CA ASN A 308 -17.84 7.45 -4.50
C ASN A 308 -19.26 7.26 -5.01
N LYS A 309 -19.42 6.93 -6.28
CA LYS A 309 -20.70 6.92 -7.00
C LYS A 309 -21.32 5.52 -7.03
N LYS A 310 -22.62 5.47 -6.78
CA LYS A 310 -23.45 4.25 -6.96
C LYS A 310 -24.17 4.32 -8.28
N ILE A 311 -24.44 3.15 -8.84
CA ILE A 311 -25.35 3.00 -9.96
C ILE A 311 -26.53 2.17 -9.45
N ILE A 312 -27.72 2.77 -9.40
CA ILE A 312 -28.96 2.13 -8.94
C ILE A 312 -30.02 2.34 -10.03
N ASN A 313 -30.59 1.26 -10.54
CA ASN A 313 -31.59 1.32 -11.62
C ASN A 313 -31.11 2.19 -12.83
N LYS A 314 -29.83 2.05 -13.20
CA LYS A 314 -29.18 2.80 -14.31
C LYS A 314 -28.98 4.29 -14.02
N ILE A 315 -29.15 4.73 -12.81
CA ILE A 315 -28.99 6.13 -12.39
C ILE A 315 -27.78 6.24 -11.47
N ILE A 316 -26.94 7.24 -11.72
CA ILE A 316 -25.81 7.59 -10.83
C ILE A 316 -26.34 8.34 -9.62
N CYS A 317 -25.99 7.85 -8.42
CA CYS A 317 -26.42 8.41 -7.13
C CYS A 317 -25.22 8.76 -6.25
#